data_e72c1ad86df3affe5f2df6b1ad4a399f
#
_entry.id   e72c1ad86df3affe5f2df6b1ad4a399f
#
_cell.length_a   1.000
_cell.length_b   1.000
_cell.length_c   1.000
_cell.angle_alpha   90.00
_cell.angle_beta   90.00
_cell.angle_gamma   90.00
#
_symmetry.space_group_name_H-M   'P 1'
#
loop_
_entity.id
_entity.type
_entity.pdbx_description
1 polymer ?
#
loop_
_entity_poly.entity_id
_entity_poly.type
_entity_poly.pdbx_seq_one_letter_code
_entity_poly.pdbx_strand_id
1 'polypeptide(L)'
;QEPIVTVEGPAIECQLLETLLLVTFNHQCLIATKANRIVRSAAGRPVMEFGARRAQGYDAAYFGARASYIGGCGSTSCVMAARDFGIPASGTMAHSWVQMFPTEYDAFKKYAEMYPDACVLLVDTYNVLRHGVPDAIKVFDEVLKPMGKRPKGIRIDSGDIAYLSKKARKMLDEAGYPDCTICASNS
;
A
#
# COMPACT_ATOMS: atom_id res chain seq x y z
N GLN A 1 11.05 9.96 30.60
CA GLN A 1 9.58 10.01 30.76
C GLN A 1 9.14 11.46 30.78
N GLU A 2 8.56 11.90 29.67
CA GLU A 2 8.06 13.26 29.54
C GLU A 2 6.53 13.23 29.46
N PRO A 3 5.81 14.15 30.08
CA PRO A 3 4.36 14.24 29.99
C PRO A 3 3.97 14.65 28.55
N ILE A 4 3.03 13.90 27.96
CA ILE A 4 2.50 14.16 26.60
C ILE A 4 1.25 15.03 26.71
N VAL A 5 0.42 14.78 27.73
CA VAL A 5 -0.83 15.48 28.00
C VAL A 5 -0.95 15.74 29.49
N THR A 6 -1.39 16.91 29.85
CA THR A 6 -1.80 17.26 31.20
C THR A 6 -3.27 17.56 31.22
N VAL A 7 -4.00 16.97 32.17
CA VAL A 7 -5.44 17.19 32.36
C VAL A 7 -5.63 17.85 33.72
N GLU A 8 -6.34 18.97 33.71
CA GLU A 8 -6.61 19.75 34.94
C GLU A 8 -8.12 19.95 35.11
N GLY A 9 -8.65 19.65 36.28
CA GLY A 9 -10.08 19.73 36.55
C GLY A 9 -10.48 19.02 37.85
N PRO A 10 -11.77 18.88 38.15
CA PRO A 10 -12.26 18.10 39.28
C PRO A 10 -11.75 16.65 39.22
N ALA A 11 -11.32 16.10 40.36
CA ALA A 11 -10.63 14.81 40.43
C ALA A 11 -11.44 13.65 39.79
N ILE A 12 -12.74 13.63 40.04
CA ILE A 12 -13.63 12.57 39.50
C ILE A 12 -13.68 12.65 37.96
N GLU A 13 -13.82 13.81 37.38
CA GLU A 13 -13.88 14.03 35.94
C GLU A 13 -12.55 13.66 35.27
N CYS A 14 -11.43 14.11 35.84
CA CYS A 14 -10.09 13.76 35.37
C CYS A 14 -9.88 12.23 35.36
N GLN A 15 -10.30 11.56 36.45
CA GLN A 15 -10.15 10.11 36.59
C GLN A 15 -11.01 9.33 35.57
N LEU A 16 -12.20 9.81 35.23
CA LEU A 16 -13.05 9.19 34.22
C LEU A 16 -12.45 9.29 32.80
N LEU A 17 -11.69 10.36 32.52
CA LEU A 17 -11.06 10.58 31.23
C LEU A 17 -9.77 9.77 31.01
N GLU A 18 -9.12 9.31 32.08
CA GLU A 18 -7.79 8.68 32.02
C GLU A 18 -7.74 7.54 31.00
N THR A 19 -8.60 6.54 31.14
CA THR A 19 -8.58 5.35 30.28
C THR A 19 -8.86 5.71 28.82
N LEU A 20 -9.82 6.59 28.56
CA LEU A 20 -10.16 7.05 27.21
C LEU A 20 -8.99 7.75 26.55
N LEU A 21 -8.32 8.64 27.25
CA LEU A 21 -7.15 9.35 26.75
C LEU A 21 -6.01 8.38 26.46
N LEU A 22 -5.70 7.48 27.39
CA LEU A 22 -4.62 6.51 27.22
C LEU A 22 -4.84 5.59 26.01
N VAL A 23 -6.04 5.03 25.85
CA VAL A 23 -6.36 4.16 24.70
C VAL A 23 -6.24 4.93 23.38
N THR A 24 -6.77 6.15 23.34
CA THR A 24 -6.73 6.99 22.12
C THR A 24 -5.29 7.35 21.74
N PHE A 25 -4.50 7.84 22.69
CA PHE A 25 -3.12 8.23 22.41
C PHE A 25 -2.22 7.04 22.10
N ASN A 26 -2.28 5.96 22.89
CA ASN A 26 -1.41 4.81 22.71
C ASN A 26 -1.52 4.22 21.31
N HIS A 27 -2.72 3.91 20.86
CA HIS A 27 -2.92 3.32 19.54
C HIS A 27 -2.39 4.23 18.43
N GLN A 28 -2.82 5.48 18.40
CA GLN A 28 -2.45 6.39 17.32
C GLN A 28 -0.96 6.76 17.35
N CYS A 29 -0.37 6.96 18.51
CA CYS A 29 1.06 7.24 18.65
C CYS A 29 1.92 6.06 18.19
N LEU A 30 1.56 4.83 18.55
CA LEU A 30 2.29 3.63 18.13
C LEU A 30 2.25 3.47 16.61
N ILE A 31 1.08 3.64 15.99
CA ILE A 31 0.94 3.55 14.53
C ILE A 31 1.72 4.68 13.82
N ALA A 32 1.57 5.93 14.27
CA ALA A 32 2.30 7.05 13.69
C ALA A 32 3.82 6.89 13.81
N THR A 33 4.30 6.39 14.96
CA THR A 33 5.72 6.13 15.20
C THR A 33 6.24 5.05 14.25
N LYS A 34 5.51 3.94 14.08
CA LYS A 34 5.88 2.88 13.15
C LYS A 34 5.87 3.39 11.71
N ALA A 35 4.84 4.11 11.29
CA ALA A 35 4.74 4.72 9.98
C ALA A 35 5.93 5.64 9.71
N ASN A 36 6.28 6.52 10.65
CA ASN A 36 7.41 7.44 10.52
C ASN A 36 8.75 6.70 10.34
N ARG A 37 8.98 5.61 11.08
CA ARG A 37 10.18 4.79 10.91
C ARG A 37 10.25 4.17 9.51
N ILE A 38 9.13 3.65 8.99
CA ILE A 38 9.04 3.08 7.65
C ILE A 38 9.31 4.16 6.59
N VAL A 39 8.67 5.32 6.71
CA VAL A 39 8.86 6.46 5.79
C VAL A 39 10.32 6.91 5.75
N ARG A 40 10.97 7.03 6.90
CA ARG A 40 12.42 7.33 6.98
C ARG A 40 13.27 6.27 6.27
N SER A 41 12.95 4.99 6.49
CA SER A 41 13.67 3.88 5.84
C SER A 41 13.43 3.82 4.34
N ALA A 42 12.29 4.34 3.85
CA ALA A 42 11.99 4.43 2.43
C ALA A 42 12.85 5.47 1.67
N ALA A 43 13.60 6.31 2.39
CA ALA A 43 14.57 7.24 1.82
C ALA A 43 13.97 8.09 0.66
N GLY A 44 12.85 8.76 0.94
CA GLY A 44 12.13 9.62 -0.01
C GLY A 44 11.19 8.91 -0.98
N ARG A 45 11.13 7.57 -0.96
CA ARG A 45 10.15 6.83 -1.75
C ARG A 45 8.76 6.91 -1.11
N PRO A 46 7.68 6.98 -1.89
CA PRO A 46 6.33 7.05 -1.34
C PRO A 46 5.98 5.76 -0.58
N VAL A 47 5.34 5.93 0.59
CA VAL A 47 4.80 4.84 1.40
C VAL A 47 3.28 4.95 1.43
N MET A 48 2.60 3.86 1.13
CA MET A 48 1.14 3.74 1.16
C MET A 48 0.71 2.88 2.35
N GLU A 49 -0.33 3.29 3.06
CA GLU A 49 -0.90 2.54 4.17
C GLU A 49 -1.93 1.53 3.67
N PHE A 50 -1.69 0.23 3.91
CA PHE A 50 -2.56 -0.90 3.52
C PHE A 50 -2.89 -1.82 4.70
N GLY A 51 -2.80 -1.33 5.93
CA GLY A 51 -2.91 -2.10 7.17
C GLY A 51 -4.33 -2.37 7.67
N ALA A 52 -5.37 -1.79 7.07
CA ALA A 52 -6.74 -1.85 7.59
C ALA A 52 -7.21 -3.27 7.93
N ARG A 53 -6.97 -4.26 7.05
CA ARG A 53 -7.36 -5.67 7.26
C ARG A 53 -6.62 -6.38 8.41
N ARG A 54 -5.60 -5.75 9.00
CA ARG A 54 -4.78 -6.30 10.09
C ARG A 54 -4.96 -5.55 11.40
N ALA A 55 -5.83 -4.56 11.42
CA ALA A 55 -6.13 -3.76 12.61
C ALA A 55 -7.04 -4.54 13.59
N GLN A 56 -6.96 -4.16 14.87
CA GLN A 56 -7.78 -4.73 15.93
C GLN A 56 -9.14 -4.02 16.01
N GLY A 57 -9.98 -4.26 15.02
CA GLY A 57 -11.31 -3.68 14.93
C GLY A 57 -11.39 -2.46 14.00
N TYR A 58 -12.62 -2.05 13.76
CA TYR A 58 -12.96 -1.01 12.80
C TYR A 58 -12.31 0.34 13.13
N ASP A 59 -12.46 0.81 14.36
CA ASP A 59 -11.91 2.08 14.80
C ASP A 59 -10.38 2.09 14.73
N ALA A 60 -9.75 0.95 15.03
CA ALA A 60 -8.30 0.81 14.91
C ALA A 60 -7.83 0.91 13.44
N ALA A 61 -8.58 0.38 12.48
CA ALA A 61 -8.30 0.55 11.05
C ALA A 61 -8.48 2.01 10.62
N TYR A 62 -9.57 2.63 11.01
CA TYR A 62 -9.96 3.98 10.63
C TYR A 62 -8.98 5.04 11.17
N PHE A 63 -8.75 5.06 12.51
CA PHE A 63 -7.82 5.98 13.14
C PHE A 63 -6.34 5.61 12.88
N GLY A 64 -6.06 4.33 12.63
CA GLY A 64 -4.74 3.87 12.20
C GLY A 64 -4.33 4.42 10.84
N ALA A 65 -5.24 4.50 9.88
CA ALA A 65 -5.00 5.13 8.59
C ALA A 65 -4.65 6.63 8.75
N ARG A 66 -5.40 7.36 9.59
CA ARG A 66 -5.10 8.76 9.93
C ARG A 66 -3.74 8.92 10.60
N ALA A 67 -3.45 8.08 11.59
CA ALA A 67 -2.18 8.12 12.32
C ALA A 67 -0.99 7.82 11.40
N SER A 68 -1.14 6.89 10.46
CA SER A 68 -0.11 6.58 9.46
C SER A 68 0.17 7.77 8.54
N TYR A 69 -0.87 8.49 8.12
CA TYR A 69 -0.71 9.70 7.33
C TYR A 69 0.02 10.81 8.10
N ILE A 70 -0.32 11.02 9.37
CA ILE A 70 0.42 11.92 10.27
C ILE A 70 1.88 11.48 10.40
N GLY A 71 2.14 10.17 10.42
CA GLY A 71 3.49 9.59 10.46
C GLY A 71 4.28 9.73 9.15
N GLY A 72 3.66 10.24 8.06
CA GLY A 72 4.30 10.54 6.80
C GLY A 72 3.96 9.61 5.64
N CYS A 73 3.02 8.67 5.80
CA CYS A 73 2.47 7.92 4.65
C CYS A 73 1.74 8.87 3.70
N GLY A 74 1.91 8.70 2.39
CA GLY A 74 1.34 9.60 1.38
C GLY A 74 -0.12 9.29 1.04
N SER A 75 -0.62 8.09 1.37
CA SER A 75 -1.99 7.66 1.02
C SER A 75 -2.43 6.47 1.86
N THR A 76 -3.74 6.16 1.80
CA THR A 76 -4.33 4.99 2.48
C THR A 76 -5.27 4.21 1.56
N SER A 77 -5.39 2.91 1.78
CA SER A 77 -6.43 2.06 1.19
C SER A 77 -7.78 2.11 1.93
N CYS A 78 -7.82 2.73 3.10
CA CYS A 78 -9.05 2.92 3.88
C CYS A 78 -9.87 4.10 3.32
N VAL A 79 -10.78 3.81 2.40
CA VAL A 79 -11.56 4.83 1.66
C VAL A 79 -12.35 5.75 2.58
N MET A 80 -12.88 5.23 3.70
CA MET A 80 -13.60 6.06 4.68
C MET A 80 -12.65 7.08 5.34
N ALA A 81 -11.50 6.64 5.81
CA ALA A 81 -10.50 7.53 6.39
C ALA A 81 -10.00 8.55 5.36
N ALA A 82 -9.82 8.11 4.11
CA ALA A 82 -9.45 8.99 3.00
C ALA A 82 -10.48 10.12 2.83
N ARG A 83 -11.77 9.79 2.76
CA ARG A 83 -12.86 10.74 2.63
C ARG A 83 -12.95 11.73 3.81
N ASP A 84 -12.95 11.18 5.03
CA ASP A 84 -13.28 11.97 6.22
C ASP A 84 -12.10 12.81 6.73
N PHE A 85 -10.86 12.39 6.46
CA PHE A 85 -9.65 13.13 6.87
C PHE A 85 -8.93 13.81 5.69
N GLY A 86 -9.47 13.76 4.47
CA GLY A 86 -8.83 14.37 3.30
C GLY A 86 -7.51 13.70 2.89
N ILE A 87 -7.32 12.42 3.21
CA ILE A 87 -6.12 11.66 2.86
C ILE A 87 -6.27 11.11 1.44
N PRO A 88 -5.23 11.19 0.57
CA PRO A 88 -5.30 10.59 -0.74
C PRO A 88 -5.61 9.08 -0.67
N ALA A 89 -6.64 8.63 -1.40
CA ALA A 89 -6.95 7.22 -1.52
C ALA A 89 -6.02 6.55 -2.54
N SER A 90 -5.51 5.37 -2.22
CA SER A 90 -4.65 4.60 -3.11
C SER A 90 -4.86 3.11 -2.92
N GLY A 91 -4.65 2.34 -3.98
CA GLY A 91 -4.76 0.90 -3.95
C GLY A 91 -4.31 0.27 -5.26
N THR A 92 -4.25 -1.07 -5.26
CA THR A 92 -3.98 -1.89 -6.42
C THR A 92 -4.97 -3.05 -6.46
N MET A 93 -4.94 -3.88 -7.51
CA MET A 93 -5.71 -5.13 -7.55
C MET A 93 -5.35 -6.05 -6.37
N ALA A 94 -6.27 -6.94 -5.99
CA ALA A 94 -6.03 -8.01 -5.03
C ALA A 94 -5.66 -9.32 -5.75
N HIS A 95 -5.03 -10.28 -5.02
CA HIS A 95 -4.78 -11.63 -5.56
C HIS A 95 -6.09 -12.33 -5.96
N SER A 96 -7.17 -12.11 -5.22
CA SER A 96 -8.50 -12.63 -5.57
C SER A 96 -8.99 -12.17 -6.95
N TRP A 97 -8.65 -10.96 -7.38
CA TRP A 97 -8.93 -10.50 -8.74
C TRP A 97 -8.23 -11.38 -9.78
N VAL A 98 -6.92 -11.61 -9.59
CA VAL A 98 -6.15 -12.45 -10.51
C VAL A 98 -6.73 -13.87 -10.59
N GLN A 99 -7.12 -14.43 -9.44
CA GLN A 99 -7.68 -15.78 -9.31
C GLN A 99 -9.10 -15.94 -9.91
N MET A 100 -9.79 -14.84 -10.23
CA MET A 100 -11.09 -14.91 -10.93
C MET A 100 -10.96 -15.22 -12.43
N PHE A 101 -9.76 -15.12 -12.97
CA PHE A 101 -9.49 -15.32 -14.40
C PHE A 101 -8.79 -16.67 -14.65
N PRO A 102 -8.95 -17.25 -15.87
CA PRO A 102 -8.26 -18.49 -16.21
C PRO A 102 -6.74 -18.41 -16.15
N THR A 103 -6.17 -17.23 -16.49
CA THR A 103 -4.72 -16.98 -16.45
C THR A 103 -4.40 -15.61 -15.85
N GLU A 104 -3.16 -15.43 -15.37
CA GLU A 104 -2.67 -14.10 -14.91
C GLU A 104 -2.71 -13.09 -16.06
N TYR A 105 -2.35 -13.53 -17.26
CA TYR A 105 -2.40 -12.68 -18.46
C TYR A 105 -3.80 -12.11 -18.70
N ASP A 106 -4.86 -12.92 -18.62
CA ASP A 106 -6.23 -12.46 -18.86
C ASP A 106 -6.66 -11.42 -17.79
N ALA A 107 -6.29 -11.66 -16.53
CA ALA A 107 -6.54 -10.72 -15.44
C ALA A 107 -5.81 -9.39 -15.66
N PHE A 108 -4.54 -9.45 -16.03
CA PHE A 108 -3.69 -8.27 -16.27
C PHE A 108 -4.16 -7.49 -17.49
N LYS A 109 -4.51 -8.20 -18.59
CA LYS A 109 -5.07 -7.60 -19.79
C LYS A 109 -6.33 -6.82 -19.47
N LYS A 110 -7.27 -7.44 -18.77
CA LYS A 110 -8.52 -6.78 -18.38
C LYS A 110 -8.32 -5.57 -17.52
N TYR A 111 -7.38 -5.63 -16.58
CA TYR A 111 -7.04 -4.49 -15.72
C TYR A 111 -6.39 -3.35 -16.51
N ALA A 112 -5.46 -3.65 -17.41
CA ALA A 112 -4.81 -2.66 -18.25
C ALA A 112 -5.78 -1.96 -19.21
N GLU A 113 -6.77 -2.69 -19.76
CA GLU A 113 -7.84 -2.11 -20.57
C GLU A 113 -8.71 -1.11 -19.80
N MET A 114 -9.01 -1.41 -18.52
CA MET A 114 -9.85 -0.56 -17.65
C MET A 114 -9.10 0.64 -17.04
N TYR A 115 -7.82 0.46 -16.73
CA TYR A 115 -7.01 1.46 -16.02
C TYR A 115 -5.67 1.73 -16.71
N PRO A 116 -5.65 2.13 -17.99
CA PRO A 116 -4.41 2.24 -18.76
C PRO A 116 -3.43 3.29 -18.21
N ASP A 117 -3.95 4.37 -17.60
CA ASP A 117 -3.13 5.46 -17.03
C ASP A 117 -2.64 5.17 -15.60
N ALA A 118 -3.22 4.18 -14.92
CA ALA A 118 -2.92 3.82 -13.54
C ALA A 118 -2.55 2.33 -13.39
N CYS A 119 -2.06 1.71 -14.47
CA CYS A 119 -1.82 0.27 -14.51
C CYS A 119 -0.64 -0.13 -13.62
N VAL A 120 -0.95 -0.76 -12.48
CA VAL A 120 -0.01 -1.44 -11.58
C VAL A 120 -0.46 -2.88 -11.43
N LEU A 121 0.36 -3.84 -11.89
CA LEU A 121 0.00 -5.26 -11.93
C LEU A 121 0.61 -6.03 -10.75
N LEU A 122 -0.21 -6.83 -10.05
CA LEU A 122 0.19 -7.67 -8.92
C LEU A 122 0.71 -9.00 -9.44
N VAL A 123 2.04 -9.18 -9.42
CA VAL A 123 2.73 -10.24 -10.18
C VAL A 123 3.13 -11.47 -9.37
N ASP A 124 2.72 -11.55 -8.12
CA ASP A 124 3.14 -12.63 -7.20
C ASP A 124 2.01 -13.59 -6.81
N THR A 125 0.90 -13.62 -7.55
CA THR A 125 -0.20 -14.53 -7.26
C THR A 125 0.25 -16.00 -7.34
N TYR A 126 1.09 -16.34 -8.32
CA TYR A 126 1.64 -17.69 -8.49
C TYR A 126 3.17 -17.69 -8.48
N ASN A 127 3.80 -17.25 -9.57
CA ASN A 127 5.26 -17.21 -9.66
C ASN A 127 5.74 -15.94 -10.34
N VAL A 128 6.37 -15.07 -9.56
CA VAL A 128 6.83 -13.74 -10.00
C VAL A 128 7.66 -13.79 -11.27
N LEU A 129 8.68 -14.66 -11.31
CA LEU A 129 9.69 -14.63 -12.37
C LEU A 129 9.34 -15.50 -13.59
N ARG A 130 8.55 -16.56 -13.39
CA ARG A 130 8.18 -17.50 -14.47
C ARG A 130 6.89 -17.10 -15.19
N HIS A 131 5.97 -16.43 -14.50
CA HIS A 131 4.65 -16.07 -14.99
C HIS A 131 4.33 -14.60 -14.82
N GLY A 132 4.26 -14.10 -13.59
CA GLY A 132 3.73 -12.78 -13.28
C GLY A 132 4.43 -11.63 -14.03
N VAL A 133 5.77 -11.53 -13.98
CA VAL A 133 6.51 -10.48 -14.69
C VAL A 133 6.51 -10.69 -16.19
N PRO A 134 6.72 -11.91 -16.76
CA PRO A 134 6.55 -12.15 -18.19
C PRO A 134 5.16 -11.80 -18.73
N ASP A 135 4.10 -12.20 -18.04
CA ASP A 135 2.71 -11.90 -18.44
C ASP A 135 2.42 -10.39 -18.33
N ALA A 136 2.97 -9.72 -17.32
CA ALA A 136 2.86 -8.26 -17.20
C ALA A 136 3.54 -7.55 -18.38
N ILE A 137 4.77 -7.94 -18.76
CA ILE A 137 5.49 -7.37 -19.89
C ILE A 137 4.71 -7.60 -21.18
N LYS A 138 4.18 -8.80 -21.38
CA LYS A 138 3.34 -9.13 -22.54
C LYS A 138 2.12 -8.22 -22.64
N VAL A 139 1.43 -7.97 -21.53
CA VAL A 139 0.28 -7.03 -21.48
C VAL A 139 0.73 -5.59 -21.76
N PHE A 140 1.89 -5.17 -21.28
CA PHE A 140 2.42 -3.84 -21.58
C PHE A 140 2.67 -3.66 -23.09
N ASP A 141 3.22 -4.66 -23.76
CA ASP A 141 3.46 -4.65 -25.20
C ASP A 141 2.19 -4.75 -26.04
N GLU A 142 1.27 -5.64 -25.67
CA GLU A 142 0.09 -5.96 -26.47
C GLU A 142 -1.10 -5.04 -26.22
N VAL A 143 -1.19 -4.42 -25.02
CA VAL A 143 -2.34 -3.59 -24.63
C VAL A 143 -1.95 -2.14 -24.44
N LEU A 144 -1.02 -1.83 -23.54
CA LEU A 144 -0.70 -0.43 -23.21
C LEU A 144 0.03 0.28 -24.34
N LYS A 145 1.04 -0.35 -24.92
CA LYS A 145 1.84 0.25 -25.97
C LYS A 145 1.05 0.64 -27.22
N PRO A 146 0.11 -0.18 -27.75
CA PRO A 146 -0.79 0.21 -28.83
C PRO A 146 -1.71 1.38 -28.49
N MET A 147 -2.07 1.55 -27.22
CA MET A 147 -2.84 2.69 -26.71
C MET A 147 -2.00 3.96 -26.51
N GLY A 148 -0.70 3.91 -26.78
CA GLY A 148 0.24 5.00 -26.48
C GLY A 148 0.45 5.23 -24.99
N LYS A 149 0.21 4.21 -24.15
CA LYS A 149 0.33 4.27 -22.69
C LYS A 149 1.56 3.51 -22.18
N ARG A 150 2.02 3.90 -20.99
CA ARG A 150 3.12 3.23 -20.29
C ARG A 150 2.64 2.67 -18.95
N PRO A 151 3.14 1.50 -18.53
CA PRO A 151 2.79 0.96 -17.22
C PRO A 151 3.29 1.89 -16.10
N LYS A 152 2.50 2.03 -15.04
CA LYS A 152 2.95 2.72 -13.82
C LYS A 152 3.86 1.84 -12.98
N GLY A 153 3.57 0.54 -12.90
CA GLY A 153 4.39 -0.34 -12.09
C GLY A 153 3.91 -1.79 -12.06
N ILE A 154 4.68 -2.57 -11.34
CA ILE A 154 4.29 -3.88 -10.82
C ILE A 154 4.33 -3.87 -9.30
N ARG A 155 3.59 -4.80 -8.66
CA ARG A 155 3.58 -4.99 -7.21
C ARG A 155 4.01 -6.40 -6.86
N ILE A 156 4.90 -6.52 -5.86
CA ILE A 156 5.35 -7.79 -5.27
C ILE A 156 4.98 -7.75 -3.79
N ASP A 157 4.16 -8.70 -3.33
CA ASP A 157 3.54 -8.73 -1.99
C ASP A 157 4.06 -9.89 -1.13
N SER A 158 4.86 -10.81 -1.69
CA SER A 158 5.31 -12.03 -1.02
C SER A 158 6.69 -12.51 -1.48
N GLY A 159 7.26 -13.46 -0.73
CA GLY A 159 8.56 -14.07 -1.02
C GLY A 159 9.75 -13.19 -0.60
N ASP A 160 10.94 -13.50 -1.11
CA ASP A 160 12.13 -12.67 -0.93
C ASP A 160 12.04 -11.43 -1.86
N ILE A 161 11.41 -10.37 -1.33
CA ILE A 161 11.14 -9.15 -2.09
C ILE A 161 12.44 -8.51 -2.59
N ALA A 162 13.52 -8.56 -1.81
CA ALA A 162 14.80 -7.99 -2.21
C ALA A 162 15.41 -8.71 -3.42
N TYR A 163 15.35 -10.03 -3.42
CA TYR A 163 15.79 -10.85 -4.56
C TYR A 163 14.87 -10.68 -5.77
N LEU A 164 13.56 -10.84 -5.54
CA LEU A 164 12.54 -10.79 -6.61
C LEU A 164 12.51 -9.43 -7.30
N SER A 165 12.58 -8.33 -6.54
CA SER A 165 12.56 -6.98 -7.12
C SER A 165 13.77 -6.69 -8.00
N LYS A 166 14.97 -7.16 -7.61
CA LYS A 166 16.19 -7.03 -8.43
C LYS A 166 16.06 -7.81 -9.73
N LYS A 167 15.52 -9.03 -9.70
CA LYS A 167 15.30 -9.85 -10.90
C LYS A 167 14.22 -9.24 -11.80
N ALA A 168 13.09 -8.85 -11.21
CA ALA A 168 12.01 -8.19 -11.94
C ALA A 168 12.48 -6.88 -12.58
N ARG A 169 13.32 -6.07 -11.87
CA ARG A 169 13.89 -4.85 -12.44
C ARG A 169 14.70 -5.13 -13.69
N LYS A 170 15.56 -6.15 -13.66
CA LYS A 170 16.35 -6.55 -14.82
C LYS A 170 15.45 -6.95 -16.00
N MET A 171 14.42 -7.76 -15.77
CA MET A 171 13.48 -8.18 -16.80
C MET A 171 12.72 -6.99 -17.42
N LEU A 172 12.28 -6.04 -16.60
CA LEU A 172 11.59 -4.84 -17.06
C LEU A 172 12.52 -3.92 -17.88
N ASP A 173 13.78 -3.78 -17.47
CA ASP A 173 14.79 -2.98 -18.21
C ASP A 173 15.10 -3.60 -19.57
N GLU A 174 15.32 -4.91 -19.62
CA GLU A 174 15.56 -5.67 -20.84
C GLU A 174 14.37 -5.61 -21.82
N ALA A 175 13.13 -5.51 -21.29
CA ALA A 175 11.91 -5.36 -22.08
C ALA A 175 11.60 -3.89 -22.49
N GLY A 176 12.45 -2.92 -22.11
CA GLY A 176 12.26 -1.52 -22.49
C GLY A 176 11.33 -0.71 -21.56
N TYR A 177 11.14 -1.16 -20.32
CA TYR A 177 10.33 -0.50 -19.28
C TYR A 177 11.15 -0.06 -18.06
N PRO A 178 12.25 0.72 -18.22
CA PRO A 178 13.07 1.17 -17.09
C PRO A 178 12.34 2.14 -16.16
N ASP A 179 11.31 2.82 -16.64
CA ASP A 179 10.43 3.75 -15.93
C ASP A 179 9.30 3.06 -15.14
N CYS A 180 9.04 1.76 -15.40
CA CYS A 180 8.05 0.98 -14.66
C CYS A 180 8.48 0.81 -13.20
N THR A 181 7.69 1.30 -12.24
CA THR A 181 8.02 1.21 -10.81
C THR A 181 7.82 -0.20 -10.25
N ILE A 182 8.51 -0.54 -9.17
CA ILE A 182 8.28 -1.77 -8.41
C ILE A 182 7.78 -1.38 -7.02
N CYS A 183 6.52 -1.70 -6.74
CA CYS A 183 5.91 -1.52 -5.43
C CYS A 183 6.16 -2.77 -4.59
N ALA A 184 6.90 -2.63 -3.50
CA ALA A 184 7.10 -3.69 -2.52
C ALA A 184 6.05 -3.56 -1.41
N SER A 185 5.33 -4.62 -1.11
CA SER A 185 4.40 -4.68 0.01
C SER A 185 4.58 -6.01 0.75
N ASN A 186 4.45 -5.97 2.06
CA ASN A 186 4.48 -7.15 2.93
C ASN A 186 3.89 -6.79 4.29
N SER A 187 3.72 -7.79 5.13
CA SER A 187 3.24 -7.67 6.52
C SER A 187 4.36 -7.36 7.49
#